data_c51484650b38c90e57ab62b5d53f920f
#
_entry.id   c51484650b38c90e57ab62b5d53f920f
#
_cell.length_a   1.000
_cell.length_b   1.000
_cell.length_c   1.000
_cell.angle_alpha   90.00
_cell.angle_beta   90.00
_cell.angle_gamma   90.00
#
_symmetry.space_group_name_H-M   'P 1'
#
loop_
_entity.id
_entity.type
_entity.pdbx_description
1 polymer ?
#
loop_
_entity_poly.entity_id
_entity_poly.type
_entity_poly.pdbx_seq_one_letter_code
_entity_poly.pdbx_strand_id
1 'polypeptide(L)'
;MSNKLKGKSLRKALTLAYSILLVGSSGLAVLDTLFISKSYTKFSNETTTTSQSTSSSGTSTATVNTATAYEDDTKVIAIETYERNSTQIHVAIVTIKGDASIKTALADETYGRNVKAKTSTTAQSVNAVLAVNGDYYGARDAGYVIRNGQLLRSDSQDANQEDLVIYQDGSFEIIREGDITAQELLNKGAVQVLTFGPALIENSQVAVDSTDEVGKAMASNPRTAIGVIDDKHYVLVVSDGRTDE
;
A
#
# COMPACT_ATOMS: atom_id res chain seq x y z
N MET A 1 28.84 12.70 60.87
CA MET A 1 29.65 12.72 59.61
C MET A 1 29.42 11.54 58.66
N SER A 2 28.83 10.44 59.10
CA SER A 2 28.65 9.19 58.30
C SER A 2 27.63 9.25 57.14
N ASN A 3 26.54 10.02 57.22
CA ASN A 3 25.49 10.04 56.20
C ASN A 3 25.82 10.82 54.91
N LYS A 4 26.75 11.80 54.97
CA LYS A 4 27.16 12.55 53.79
C LYS A 4 28.08 11.77 52.83
N LEU A 5 28.83 10.79 53.37
CA LEU A 5 29.71 9.91 52.59
C LEU A 5 28.93 8.85 51.81
N LYS A 6 27.85 8.25 52.39
CA LYS A 6 26.98 7.29 51.73
C LYS A 6 26.23 7.88 50.53
N GLY A 7 25.78 9.16 50.64
CA GLY A 7 25.08 9.83 49.55
C GLY A 7 25.97 10.16 48.34
N LYS A 8 27.26 10.47 48.56
CA LYS A 8 28.21 10.71 47.46
C LYS A 8 28.58 9.43 46.70
N SER A 9 28.72 8.31 47.40
CA SER A 9 28.99 7.01 46.81
C SER A 9 27.79 6.50 45.98
N LEU A 10 26.58 6.64 46.49
CA LEU A 10 25.35 6.26 45.79
C LEU A 10 25.13 7.09 44.51
N ARG A 11 25.39 8.42 44.57
CA ARG A 11 25.30 9.28 43.37
C ARG A 11 26.30 8.87 42.30
N LYS A 12 27.54 8.57 42.67
CA LYS A 12 28.58 8.11 41.72
C LYS A 12 28.19 6.76 41.09
N ALA A 13 27.65 5.82 41.88
CA ALA A 13 27.18 4.52 41.39
C ALA A 13 26.00 4.69 40.42
N LEU A 14 25.03 5.54 40.73
CA LEU A 14 23.90 5.86 39.87
C LEU A 14 24.32 6.53 38.55
N THR A 15 25.28 7.50 38.63
CA THR A 15 25.81 8.15 37.43
C THR A 15 26.54 7.15 36.54
N LEU A 16 27.34 6.26 37.11
CA LEU A 16 28.07 5.24 36.37
C LEU A 16 27.09 4.24 35.70
N ALA A 17 26.08 3.77 36.44
CA ALA A 17 25.05 2.87 35.91
C ALA A 17 24.28 3.53 34.76
N TYR A 18 23.88 4.81 34.91
CA TYR A 18 23.20 5.56 33.84
C TYR A 18 24.09 5.76 32.62
N SER A 19 25.37 6.06 32.80
CA SER A 19 26.31 6.21 31.69
C SER A 19 26.52 4.91 30.92
N ILE A 20 26.60 3.75 31.62
CA ILE A 20 26.73 2.43 30.99
C ILE A 20 25.45 2.09 30.20
N LEU A 21 24.28 2.42 30.74
CA LEU A 21 22.98 2.17 30.09
C LEU A 21 22.82 3.05 28.86
N LEU A 22 23.26 4.28 28.90
CA LEU A 22 23.18 5.24 27.79
C LEU A 22 24.16 4.87 26.66
N VAL A 23 25.38 4.48 26.98
CA VAL A 23 26.37 3.99 26.00
C VAL A 23 25.94 2.66 25.42
N GLY A 24 25.39 1.74 26.23
CA GLY A 24 24.90 0.45 25.78
C GLY A 24 23.71 0.61 24.83
N SER A 25 22.73 1.45 25.14
CA SER A 25 21.58 1.71 24.29
C SER A 25 21.96 2.41 22.97
N SER A 26 22.90 3.35 23.01
CA SER A 26 23.42 4.01 21.81
C SER A 26 24.22 3.05 20.93
N GLY A 27 25.02 2.16 21.54
CA GLY A 27 25.74 1.12 20.82
C GLY A 27 24.82 0.13 20.12
N LEU A 28 23.74 -0.31 20.78
CA LEU A 28 22.73 -1.17 20.18
C LEU A 28 22.00 -0.50 19.03
N ALA A 29 21.64 0.77 19.17
CA ALA A 29 20.98 1.52 18.09
C ALA A 29 21.90 1.68 16.86
N VAL A 30 23.20 1.93 17.07
CA VAL A 30 24.17 2.01 15.98
C VAL A 30 24.37 0.64 15.31
N LEU A 31 24.45 -0.45 16.10
CA LEU A 31 24.53 -1.80 15.57
C LEU A 31 23.29 -2.16 14.75
N ASP A 32 22.09 -1.84 15.24
CA ASP A 32 20.84 -2.10 14.52
C ASP A 32 20.77 -1.32 13.20
N THR A 33 21.25 -0.09 13.17
CA THR A 33 21.16 0.76 11.97
C THR A 33 22.26 0.53 10.94
N LEU A 34 23.48 0.14 11.38
CA LEU A 34 24.66 0.07 10.51
C LEU A 34 25.14 -1.35 10.22
N PHE A 35 24.93 -2.30 11.14
CA PHE A 35 25.54 -3.63 11.06
C PHE A 35 24.55 -4.79 11.05
N ILE A 36 23.31 -4.60 11.50
CA ILE A 36 22.29 -5.65 11.42
C ILE A 36 21.61 -5.56 10.05
N SER A 37 21.93 -6.48 9.18
CA SER A 37 21.23 -6.62 7.90
C SER A 37 19.77 -6.99 8.16
N LYS A 38 18.85 -6.07 7.90
CA LYS A 38 17.42 -6.38 7.92
C LYS A 38 17.14 -7.31 6.74
N SER A 39 16.73 -8.54 7.02
CA SER A 39 16.31 -9.45 5.96
C SER A 39 14.91 -9.04 5.49
N TYR A 40 14.81 -8.64 4.24
CA TYR A 40 13.53 -8.40 3.58
C TYR A 40 13.18 -9.60 2.72
N THR A 41 11.91 -9.98 2.73
CA THR A 41 11.44 -11.03 1.84
C THR A 41 11.28 -10.44 0.44
N LYS A 42 12.05 -10.95 -0.53
CA LYS A 42 11.86 -10.59 -1.93
C LYS A 42 10.52 -11.13 -2.40
N PHE A 43 9.67 -10.26 -2.92
CA PHE A 43 8.35 -10.62 -3.41
C PHE A 43 8.46 -10.97 -4.89
N SER A 44 8.06 -12.19 -5.25
CA SER A 44 7.91 -12.58 -6.65
C SER A 44 6.45 -12.39 -7.05
N ASN A 45 6.22 -11.62 -8.10
CA ASN A 45 4.87 -11.45 -8.67
C ASN A 45 4.40 -12.69 -9.45
N GLU A 46 5.20 -13.76 -9.48
CA GLU A 46 4.81 -15.01 -10.13
C GLU A 46 3.92 -15.84 -9.21
N THR A 47 2.67 -15.99 -9.59
CA THR A 47 1.77 -16.98 -9.01
C THR A 47 2.30 -18.37 -9.38
N THR A 48 2.83 -19.11 -8.41
CA THR A 48 3.25 -20.49 -8.62
C THR A 48 2.01 -21.35 -8.83
N THR A 49 1.53 -21.42 -10.05
CA THR A 49 0.60 -22.47 -10.45
C THR A 49 1.44 -23.62 -10.98
N THR A 50 1.60 -24.66 -10.18
CA THR A 50 2.16 -25.94 -10.63
C THR A 50 1.14 -26.58 -11.59
N SER A 51 1.28 -26.28 -12.85
CA SER A 51 0.70 -27.06 -13.94
C SER A 51 1.63 -26.92 -15.13
N GLN A 52 2.28 -28.04 -15.47
CA GLN A 52 2.97 -28.20 -16.73
C GLN A 52 2.04 -27.83 -17.88
N SER A 53 2.32 -26.76 -18.58
CA SER A 53 1.89 -26.57 -19.95
C SER A 53 2.82 -25.60 -20.66
N THR A 54 3.31 -26.07 -21.76
CA THR A 54 4.03 -25.45 -22.86
C THR A 54 3.92 -23.93 -22.92
N SER A 55 5.06 -23.26 -22.78
CA SER A 55 5.27 -21.85 -23.03
C SER A 55 4.91 -21.46 -24.45
N SER A 56 3.75 -20.84 -24.62
CA SER A 56 3.53 -19.88 -25.69
C SER A 56 3.58 -18.50 -25.05
N SER A 57 4.67 -17.78 -25.18
CA SER A 57 4.76 -16.35 -24.90
C SER A 57 3.90 -15.63 -25.95
N GLY A 58 2.61 -15.55 -25.69
CA GLY A 58 1.70 -14.69 -26.44
C GLY A 58 2.00 -13.26 -26.06
N THR A 59 2.79 -12.55 -26.84
CA THR A 59 2.89 -11.11 -26.78
C THR A 59 1.54 -10.58 -27.20
N SER A 60 0.72 -10.16 -26.24
CA SER A 60 -0.56 -9.49 -26.49
C SER A 60 -0.26 -8.21 -27.27
N THR A 61 -0.66 -8.16 -28.52
CA THR A 61 -0.44 -6.99 -29.37
C THR A 61 -1.52 -5.97 -29.07
N ALA A 62 -1.15 -4.78 -28.58
CA ALA A 62 -2.06 -3.70 -28.35
C ALA A 62 -2.71 -3.28 -29.68
N THR A 63 -4.04 -3.21 -29.71
CA THR A 63 -4.81 -2.67 -30.86
C THR A 63 -4.92 -1.14 -30.79
N VAL A 64 -4.87 -0.57 -29.57
CA VAL A 64 -4.81 0.86 -29.32
C VAL A 64 -3.69 1.13 -28.33
N ASN A 65 -2.81 2.10 -28.63
CA ASN A 65 -1.76 2.54 -27.72
C ASN A 65 -1.46 4.01 -27.97
N THR A 66 -2.08 4.86 -27.18
CA THR A 66 -1.92 6.33 -27.22
C THR A 66 -1.61 6.86 -25.82
N ALA A 67 -1.40 8.16 -25.68
CA ALA A 67 -1.17 8.78 -24.37
C ALA A 67 -2.38 8.69 -23.40
N THR A 68 -3.59 8.54 -23.96
CA THR A 68 -4.85 8.56 -23.17
C THR A 68 -5.72 7.33 -23.38
N ALA A 69 -5.30 6.38 -24.20
CA ALA A 69 -6.07 5.16 -24.44
C ALA A 69 -5.16 3.98 -24.73
N TYR A 70 -5.54 2.83 -24.20
CA TYR A 70 -4.88 1.55 -24.46
C TYR A 70 -5.92 0.44 -24.58
N GLU A 71 -5.73 -0.46 -25.54
CA GLU A 71 -6.57 -1.65 -25.68
C GLU A 71 -5.73 -2.84 -26.13
N ASP A 72 -5.94 -3.98 -25.48
CA ASP A 72 -5.46 -5.29 -25.88
C ASP A 72 -6.55 -6.37 -25.61
N ASP A 73 -6.17 -7.63 -25.76
CA ASP A 73 -7.09 -8.77 -25.54
C ASP A 73 -7.55 -8.89 -24.07
N THR A 74 -6.83 -8.28 -23.14
CA THR A 74 -7.04 -8.44 -21.69
C THR A 74 -7.64 -7.20 -21.01
N LYS A 75 -7.54 -6.02 -21.63
CA LYS A 75 -7.99 -4.77 -21.00
C LYS A 75 -8.24 -3.66 -21.99
N VAL A 76 -9.11 -2.74 -21.58
CA VAL A 76 -9.32 -1.44 -22.21
C VAL A 76 -9.09 -0.36 -21.15
N ILE A 77 -8.37 0.70 -21.51
CA ILE A 77 -8.08 1.83 -20.64
C ILE A 77 -8.37 3.11 -21.41
N ALA A 78 -9.13 4.01 -20.79
CA ALA A 78 -9.33 5.39 -21.27
C ALA A 78 -9.02 6.35 -20.13
N ILE A 79 -8.27 7.43 -20.44
CA ILE A 79 -7.88 8.44 -19.45
C ILE A 79 -8.45 9.79 -19.89
N GLU A 80 -9.15 10.43 -18.98
CA GLU A 80 -9.65 11.79 -19.11
C GLU A 80 -8.99 12.69 -18.07
N THR A 81 -8.80 13.96 -18.43
CA THR A 81 -8.23 14.96 -17.52
C THR A 81 -9.21 16.10 -17.34
N TYR A 82 -9.48 16.43 -16.10
CA TYR A 82 -10.34 17.54 -15.70
C TYR A 82 -9.51 18.57 -14.94
N GLU A 83 -9.91 19.84 -15.04
CA GLU A 83 -9.35 20.91 -14.22
C GLU A 83 -10.46 21.47 -13.31
N ARG A 84 -10.20 21.51 -12.00
CA ARG A 84 -11.10 22.12 -11.04
C ARG A 84 -10.32 22.74 -9.89
N ASN A 85 -10.65 23.98 -9.54
CA ASN A 85 -10.00 24.72 -8.45
C ASN A 85 -8.47 24.74 -8.60
N SER A 86 -7.97 25.05 -9.80
CA SER A 86 -6.53 25.05 -10.15
C SER A 86 -5.83 23.70 -9.87
N THR A 87 -6.58 22.62 -9.89
CA THR A 87 -6.09 21.25 -9.69
C THR A 87 -6.42 20.41 -10.90
N GLN A 88 -5.43 19.69 -11.42
CA GLN A 88 -5.67 18.70 -12.47
C GLN A 88 -6.09 17.38 -11.83
N ILE A 89 -7.08 16.75 -12.42
CA ILE A 89 -7.65 15.47 -11.98
C ILE A 89 -7.62 14.53 -13.18
N HIS A 90 -6.85 13.46 -13.05
CA HIS A 90 -6.76 12.41 -14.05
C HIS A 90 -7.67 11.25 -13.63
N VAL A 91 -8.55 10.85 -14.51
CA VAL A 91 -9.51 9.74 -14.30
C VAL A 91 -9.26 8.68 -15.34
N ALA A 92 -8.85 7.51 -14.92
CA ALA A 92 -8.72 6.37 -15.81
C ALA A 92 -9.88 5.40 -15.58
N ILE A 93 -10.62 5.13 -16.64
CA ILE A 93 -11.61 4.04 -16.69
C ILE A 93 -10.91 2.81 -17.25
N VAL A 94 -10.98 1.73 -16.49
CA VAL A 94 -10.28 0.46 -16.79
C VAL A 94 -11.29 -0.66 -16.89
N THR A 95 -11.40 -1.29 -18.03
CA THR A 95 -12.15 -2.53 -18.23
C THR A 95 -11.18 -3.71 -18.30
N ILE A 96 -11.36 -4.70 -17.45
CA ILE A 96 -10.58 -5.94 -17.46
C ILE A 96 -11.37 -7.03 -18.16
N LYS A 97 -10.76 -7.69 -19.15
CA LYS A 97 -11.37 -8.77 -19.93
C LYS A 97 -10.88 -10.14 -19.45
N GLY A 98 -11.73 -11.16 -19.57
CA GLY A 98 -11.36 -12.54 -19.24
C GLY A 98 -10.96 -12.73 -17.77
N ASP A 99 -9.89 -13.50 -17.54
CA ASP A 99 -9.40 -13.85 -16.21
C ASP A 99 -8.29 -12.90 -15.68
N ALA A 100 -8.05 -11.80 -16.39
CA ALA A 100 -7.14 -10.78 -15.93
C ALA A 100 -7.66 -10.08 -14.65
N SER A 101 -6.78 -9.52 -13.86
CA SER A 101 -7.12 -8.83 -12.60
C SER A 101 -6.19 -7.64 -12.35
N ILE A 102 -6.63 -6.73 -11.47
CA ILE A 102 -5.77 -5.68 -10.92
C ILE A 102 -4.69 -6.34 -10.04
N LYS A 103 -3.44 -5.97 -10.27
CA LYS A 103 -2.29 -6.47 -9.52
C LYS A 103 -1.62 -5.35 -8.74
N THR A 104 -0.94 -5.73 -7.68
CA THR A 104 -0.06 -4.84 -6.92
C THR A 104 1.40 -5.20 -7.17
N ALA A 105 2.28 -4.20 -7.12
CA ALA A 105 3.72 -4.38 -7.16
C ALA A 105 4.36 -3.62 -6.00
N LEU A 106 5.39 -4.21 -5.41
CA LEU A 106 6.13 -3.60 -4.30
C LEU A 106 7.31 -2.80 -4.85
N ALA A 107 7.64 -1.71 -4.17
CA ALA A 107 8.85 -0.94 -4.46
C ALA A 107 10.07 -1.86 -4.34
N ASP A 108 10.97 -1.81 -5.35
CA ASP A 108 12.17 -2.64 -5.44
C ASP A 108 11.87 -4.16 -5.25
N GLU A 109 10.68 -4.60 -5.65
CA GLU A 109 10.20 -5.99 -5.51
C GLU A 109 10.33 -6.52 -4.07
N THR A 110 10.30 -5.65 -3.07
CA THR A 110 10.63 -5.97 -1.69
C THR A 110 9.52 -5.59 -0.73
N TYR A 111 9.02 -6.57 0.05
CA TYR A 111 8.17 -6.30 1.20
C TYR A 111 9.02 -5.86 2.38
N GLY A 112 8.75 -4.69 2.94
CA GLY A 112 9.50 -4.18 4.08
C GLY A 112 9.08 -2.79 4.52
N ARG A 113 9.70 -2.32 5.61
CA ARG A 113 9.45 -0.98 6.14
C ARG A 113 10.23 0.07 5.34
N ASN A 114 9.54 1.16 5.03
CA ASN A 114 10.14 2.33 4.38
C ASN A 114 10.85 2.06 3.05
N VAL A 115 10.55 0.93 2.39
CA VAL A 115 11.00 0.68 1.02
C VAL A 115 10.20 1.58 0.10
N LYS A 116 10.87 2.39 -0.71
CA LYS A 116 10.23 3.41 -1.55
C LYS A 116 10.83 3.42 -2.94
N ALA A 117 9.99 3.47 -3.95
CA ALA A 117 10.36 3.73 -5.33
C ALA A 117 9.33 4.66 -5.97
N LYS A 118 9.68 5.27 -7.09
CA LYS A 118 8.69 6.02 -7.89
C LYS A 118 7.68 5.03 -8.47
N THR A 119 6.40 5.41 -8.51
CA THR A 119 5.35 4.61 -9.16
C THR A 119 5.74 4.21 -10.58
N SER A 120 6.33 5.14 -11.36
CA SER A 120 6.81 4.87 -12.72
C SER A 120 7.93 3.81 -12.77
N THR A 121 8.85 3.81 -11.81
CA THR A 121 9.92 2.81 -11.73
C THR A 121 9.35 1.43 -11.41
N THR A 122 8.45 1.34 -10.43
CA THR A 122 7.78 0.10 -10.07
C THR A 122 6.89 -0.41 -11.22
N ALA A 123 6.18 0.48 -11.92
CA ALA A 123 5.39 0.13 -13.09
C ALA A 123 6.25 -0.49 -14.21
N GLN A 124 7.42 0.11 -14.47
CA GLN A 124 8.36 -0.41 -15.48
C GLN A 124 8.91 -1.79 -15.12
N SER A 125 9.22 -2.05 -13.84
CA SER A 125 9.76 -3.36 -13.42
C SER A 125 8.80 -4.51 -13.64
N VAL A 126 7.49 -4.24 -13.69
CA VAL A 126 6.43 -5.25 -13.90
C VAL A 126 5.72 -5.10 -15.26
N ASN A 127 6.23 -4.27 -16.16
CA ASN A 127 5.65 -3.98 -17.47
C ASN A 127 4.18 -3.55 -17.38
N ALA A 128 3.82 -2.75 -16.37
CA ALA A 128 2.47 -2.25 -16.23
C ALA A 128 2.16 -1.19 -17.29
N VAL A 129 0.99 -1.28 -17.91
CA VAL A 129 0.48 -0.29 -18.88
C VAL A 129 0.00 0.98 -18.19
N LEU A 130 -0.62 0.80 -17.01
CA LEU A 130 -1.10 1.86 -16.15
C LEU A 130 -0.78 1.51 -14.70
N ALA A 131 -0.39 2.48 -13.91
CA ALA A 131 -0.18 2.32 -12.48
C ALA A 131 -0.48 3.60 -11.72
N VAL A 132 -1.01 3.43 -10.51
CA VAL A 132 -1.16 4.47 -9.50
C VAL A 132 -0.49 4.00 -8.21
N ASN A 133 -0.17 4.90 -7.30
CA ASN A 133 0.29 4.50 -5.98
C ASN A 133 -0.85 3.85 -5.20
N GLY A 134 -0.52 2.84 -4.39
CA GLY A 134 -1.44 2.24 -3.41
C GLY A 134 -1.28 2.84 -2.03
N ASP A 135 -1.57 2.03 -1.01
CA ASP A 135 -1.32 2.35 0.39
C ASP A 135 0.19 2.43 0.72
N TYR A 136 0.51 2.93 1.89
CA TYR A 136 1.88 2.95 2.39
C TYR A 136 2.04 2.03 3.60
N TYR A 137 1.68 0.77 3.43
CA TYR A 137 1.78 -0.28 4.45
C TYR A 137 3.13 -0.28 5.18
N GLY A 138 4.20 0.10 4.51
CA GLY A 138 5.57 0.13 5.05
C GLY A 138 5.85 1.28 6.03
N ALA A 139 4.96 2.24 6.18
CA ALA A 139 5.05 3.29 7.20
C ALA A 139 4.47 2.83 8.56
N ARG A 140 3.75 1.71 8.59
CA ARG A 140 3.07 1.16 9.77
C ARG A 140 3.62 -0.21 10.12
N ASP A 141 3.51 -0.59 11.40
CA ASP A 141 3.91 -1.92 11.88
C ASP A 141 2.74 -2.91 11.87
N ALA A 142 1.52 -2.44 11.81
CA ALA A 142 0.29 -3.21 11.80
C ALA A 142 -0.62 -2.78 10.64
N GLY A 143 -1.77 -3.42 10.49
CA GLY A 143 -2.69 -3.34 9.37
C GLY A 143 -2.50 -4.53 8.42
N TYR A 144 -3.60 -5.05 7.89
CA TYR A 144 -3.56 -6.22 7.01
C TYR A 144 -2.85 -5.93 5.70
N VAL A 145 -2.02 -6.86 5.23
CA VAL A 145 -1.35 -6.76 3.93
C VAL A 145 -1.49 -8.09 3.19
N ILE A 146 -2.36 -8.11 2.19
CA ILE A 146 -2.44 -9.19 1.20
C ILE A 146 -2.09 -8.58 -0.16
N ARG A 147 -1.15 -9.20 -0.89
CA ARG A 147 -0.73 -8.76 -2.22
C ARG A 147 -0.71 -9.94 -3.18
N ASN A 148 -1.49 -9.83 -4.25
CA ASN A 148 -1.63 -10.87 -5.29
C ASN A 148 -1.94 -12.26 -4.70
N GLY A 149 -2.81 -12.34 -3.67
CA GLY A 149 -3.19 -13.57 -2.99
C GLY A 149 -2.16 -14.10 -1.99
N GLN A 150 -1.13 -13.34 -1.68
CA GLN A 150 -0.16 -13.71 -0.63
C GLN A 150 -0.37 -12.87 0.63
N LEU A 151 -0.53 -13.54 1.78
CA LEU A 151 -0.61 -12.90 3.08
C LEU A 151 0.80 -12.50 3.54
N LEU A 152 1.03 -11.20 3.69
CA LEU A 152 2.32 -10.63 4.10
C LEU A 152 2.30 -10.10 5.53
N ARG A 153 1.14 -9.66 6.03
CA ARG A 153 0.94 -9.20 7.41
C ARG A 153 -0.51 -9.44 7.85
N SER A 154 -0.67 -10.01 9.03
CA SER A 154 -1.97 -10.37 9.62
C SER A 154 -2.31 -9.60 10.90
N ASP A 155 -1.40 -8.75 11.38
CA ASP A 155 -1.62 -7.99 12.60
C ASP A 155 -2.57 -6.83 12.33
N SER A 156 -3.67 -6.75 13.08
CA SER A 156 -4.63 -5.66 12.97
C SER A 156 -4.01 -4.35 13.44
N GLN A 157 -4.29 -3.26 12.73
CA GLN A 157 -3.92 -1.91 13.13
C GLN A 157 -4.84 -1.40 14.24
N ASP A 158 -6.14 -1.50 14.01
CA ASP A 158 -7.21 -1.05 14.87
C ASP A 158 -8.50 -1.78 14.47
N ALA A 159 -9.34 -2.16 15.43
CA ALA A 159 -10.59 -2.87 15.14
C ALA A 159 -11.55 -2.07 14.22
N ASN A 160 -11.47 -0.74 14.22
CA ASN A 160 -12.29 0.13 13.38
C ASN A 160 -11.58 0.55 12.08
N GLN A 161 -10.33 0.09 11.84
CA GLN A 161 -9.64 0.40 10.59
C GLN A 161 -10.41 -0.21 9.42
N GLU A 162 -10.78 0.62 8.47
CA GLU A 162 -11.38 0.18 7.22
C GLU A 162 -10.30 -0.17 6.20
N ASP A 163 -10.48 -1.30 5.54
CA ASP A 163 -9.62 -1.79 4.46
C ASP A 163 -10.42 -2.05 3.20
N LEU A 164 -9.83 -1.75 2.06
CA LEU A 164 -10.33 -2.18 0.77
C LEU A 164 -9.82 -3.59 0.46
N VAL A 165 -10.74 -4.52 0.27
CA VAL A 165 -10.48 -5.88 -0.20
C VAL A 165 -10.84 -5.98 -1.67
N ILE A 166 -9.93 -6.53 -2.48
CA ILE A 166 -10.20 -6.91 -3.87
C ILE A 166 -10.13 -8.43 -3.95
N TYR A 167 -11.21 -9.04 -4.43
CA TYR A 167 -11.30 -10.48 -4.60
C TYR A 167 -10.84 -10.95 -5.99
N GLN A 168 -10.63 -12.25 -6.13
CA GLN A 168 -10.15 -12.85 -7.37
C GLN A 168 -11.15 -12.66 -8.54
N ASP A 169 -12.43 -12.58 -8.28
CA ASP A 169 -13.48 -12.29 -9.26
C ASP A 169 -13.53 -10.82 -9.69
N GLY A 170 -12.76 -9.95 -9.03
CA GLY A 170 -12.67 -8.51 -9.29
C GLY A 170 -13.61 -7.68 -8.44
N SER A 171 -14.42 -8.28 -7.58
CA SER A 171 -15.30 -7.55 -6.67
C SER A 171 -14.52 -6.84 -5.56
N PHE A 172 -15.11 -5.77 -5.03
CA PHE A 172 -14.58 -4.97 -3.93
C PHE A 172 -15.46 -5.11 -2.70
N GLU A 173 -14.85 -5.16 -1.54
CA GLU A 173 -15.51 -5.11 -0.24
C GLU A 173 -14.74 -4.15 0.69
N ILE A 174 -15.46 -3.31 1.43
CA ILE A 174 -14.89 -2.56 2.54
C ILE A 174 -15.14 -3.37 3.81
N ILE A 175 -14.09 -3.67 4.54
CA ILE A 175 -14.17 -4.42 5.81
C ILE A 175 -13.60 -3.58 6.95
N ARG A 176 -13.89 -3.99 8.18
CA ARG A 176 -13.18 -3.53 9.37
C ARG A 176 -12.30 -4.64 9.91
N GLU A 177 -11.08 -4.32 10.29
CA GLU A 177 -10.10 -5.31 10.78
C GLU A 177 -10.58 -6.02 12.07
N GLY A 178 -11.50 -5.40 12.84
CA GLY A 178 -12.11 -6.03 14.02
C GLY A 178 -13.17 -7.09 13.72
N ASP A 179 -13.71 -7.11 12.51
CA ASP A 179 -14.84 -7.98 12.14
C ASP A 179 -14.40 -9.28 11.48
N ILE A 180 -13.21 -9.30 10.86
CA ILE A 180 -12.71 -10.44 10.10
C ILE A 180 -11.17 -10.45 10.11
N THR A 181 -10.57 -11.63 10.19
CA THR A 181 -9.11 -11.77 10.15
C THR A 181 -8.57 -11.76 8.72
N ALA A 182 -7.30 -11.36 8.56
CA ALA A 182 -6.62 -11.40 7.26
C ALA A 182 -6.56 -12.83 6.65
N GLN A 183 -6.48 -13.86 7.50
CA GLN A 183 -6.50 -15.25 7.04
C GLN A 183 -7.88 -15.67 6.51
N GLU A 184 -8.96 -15.22 7.16
CA GLU A 184 -10.32 -15.47 6.67
C GLU A 184 -10.55 -14.76 5.34
N LEU A 185 -10.07 -13.52 5.18
CA LEU A 185 -10.12 -12.80 3.90
C LEU A 185 -9.40 -13.58 2.79
N LEU A 186 -8.19 -14.07 3.07
CA LEU A 186 -7.44 -14.89 2.12
C LEU A 186 -8.23 -16.17 1.75
N ASN A 187 -8.82 -16.84 2.73
CA ASN A 187 -9.63 -18.06 2.52
C ASN A 187 -10.91 -17.76 1.71
N LYS A 188 -11.46 -16.54 1.78
CA LYS A 188 -12.58 -16.05 0.96
C LYS A 188 -12.16 -15.69 -0.46
N GLY A 189 -10.86 -15.72 -0.79
CA GLY A 189 -10.34 -15.41 -2.12
C GLY A 189 -9.87 -13.96 -2.29
N ALA A 190 -9.57 -13.25 -1.21
CA ALA A 190 -8.97 -11.94 -1.30
C ALA A 190 -7.60 -12.01 -1.98
N VAL A 191 -7.39 -11.21 -3.00
CA VAL A 191 -6.10 -11.10 -3.69
C VAL A 191 -5.35 -9.84 -3.32
N GLN A 192 -6.06 -8.78 -2.94
CA GLN A 192 -5.46 -7.55 -2.41
C GLN A 192 -6.21 -7.09 -1.16
N VAL A 193 -5.49 -6.60 -0.16
CA VAL A 193 -6.04 -5.83 0.97
C VAL A 193 -5.23 -4.56 1.12
N LEU A 194 -5.86 -3.42 0.96
CA LEU A 194 -5.25 -2.10 0.98
C LEU A 194 -5.77 -1.32 2.19
N THR A 195 -4.87 -0.97 3.08
CA THR A 195 -5.17 -0.28 4.34
C THR A 195 -5.02 1.22 4.17
N PHE A 196 -6.01 1.87 3.67
CA PHE A 196 -6.09 3.33 3.60
C PHE A 196 -7.53 3.74 3.28
N GLY A 197 -8.09 4.64 3.98
CA GLY A 197 -9.48 5.02 3.77
C GLY A 197 -9.66 6.50 4.00
N PRO A 198 -10.85 6.98 4.18
CA PRO A 198 -12.10 6.23 4.32
C PRO A 198 -12.68 5.74 3.00
N ALA A 199 -13.71 4.90 3.06
CA ALA A 199 -14.57 4.62 1.92
C ALA A 199 -15.26 5.92 1.48
N LEU A 200 -15.06 6.32 0.23
CA LEU A 200 -15.62 7.57 -0.31
C LEU A 200 -17.06 7.41 -0.77
N ILE A 201 -17.37 6.25 -1.30
CA ILE A 201 -18.68 5.89 -1.86
C ILE A 201 -19.01 4.47 -1.43
N GLU A 202 -20.18 4.26 -0.86
CA GLU A 202 -20.76 2.96 -0.55
C GLU A 202 -22.19 2.90 -1.06
N ASN A 203 -22.58 1.78 -1.64
CA ASN A 203 -23.93 1.58 -2.19
C ASN A 203 -24.38 2.75 -3.09
N SER A 204 -23.48 3.27 -3.92
CA SER A 204 -23.70 4.42 -4.82
C SER A 204 -24.06 5.73 -4.10
N GLN A 205 -23.77 5.84 -2.80
CA GLN A 205 -23.95 7.04 -2.01
C GLN A 205 -22.59 7.54 -1.51
N VAL A 206 -22.47 8.87 -1.38
CA VAL A 206 -21.28 9.47 -0.74
C VAL A 206 -21.27 9.07 0.74
N ALA A 207 -20.19 8.43 1.18
CA ALA A 207 -20.02 7.88 2.53
C ALA A 207 -19.17 8.78 3.44
N VAL A 208 -18.59 9.85 2.92
CA VAL A 208 -17.72 10.78 3.67
C VAL A 208 -18.31 12.17 3.78
N ASP A 209 -17.92 12.87 4.84
CA ASP A 209 -18.22 14.28 5.02
C ASP A 209 -16.97 15.09 5.41
N SER A 210 -17.13 16.37 5.74
CA SER A 210 -16.02 17.26 6.09
C SER A 210 -15.33 16.95 7.42
N THR A 211 -15.86 16.02 8.21
CA THR A 211 -15.27 15.59 9.48
C THR A 211 -14.38 14.36 9.35
N ASP A 212 -14.46 13.67 8.21
CA ASP A 212 -13.61 12.54 7.92
C ASP A 212 -12.18 13.01 7.59
N GLU A 213 -11.23 12.68 8.44
CA GLU A 213 -9.87 13.13 8.33
C GLU A 213 -8.95 12.00 7.80
N VAL A 214 -8.33 12.24 6.68
CA VAL A 214 -7.33 11.35 6.08
C VAL A 214 -6.04 12.12 5.86
N GLY A 215 -5.17 12.11 6.87
CA GLY A 215 -3.85 12.68 6.74
C GLY A 215 -3.84 14.11 6.20
N LYS A 216 -4.48 15.06 6.89
CA LYS A 216 -4.70 16.44 6.44
C LYS A 216 -5.65 16.54 5.23
N ALA A 217 -6.79 15.86 5.30
CA ALA A 217 -7.79 15.84 4.23
C ALA A 217 -8.24 17.24 3.78
N MET A 218 -8.32 18.19 4.72
CA MET A 218 -8.71 19.58 4.43
C MET A 218 -7.58 20.44 3.82
N ALA A 219 -6.38 19.91 3.70
CA ALA A 219 -5.28 20.61 3.05
C ALA A 219 -5.17 20.23 1.57
N SER A 220 -4.70 21.17 0.73
CA SER A 220 -4.39 20.86 -0.68
C SER A 220 -3.23 19.86 -0.73
N ASN A 221 -3.53 18.63 -1.10
CA ASN A 221 -2.57 17.55 -1.25
C ASN A 221 -2.90 16.71 -2.49
N PRO A 222 -1.89 16.09 -3.15
CA PRO A 222 -2.13 15.07 -4.15
C PRO A 222 -2.95 13.92 -3.55
N ARG A 223 -3.88 13.38 -4.32
CA ARG A 223 -4.75 12.29 -3.87
C ARG A 223 -4.83 11.20 -4.92
N THR A 224 -4.97 9.97 -4.47
CA THR A 224 -5.23 8.81 -5.31
C THR A 224 -6.44 8.09 -4.75
N ALA A 225 -7.35 7.69 -5.62
CA ALA A 225 -8.49 6.86 -5.27
C ALA A 225 -8.66 5.73 -6.29
N ILE A 226 -9.27 4.65 -5.84
CA ILE A 226 -9.68 3.52 -6.66
C ILE A 226 -11.12 3.19 -6.34
N GLY A 227 -11.90 2.80 -7.36
CA GLY A 227 -13.28 2.35 -7.20
C GLY A 227 -13.63 1.29 -8.23
N VAL A 228 -14.71 0.57 -7.94
CA VAL A 228 -15.38 -0.34 -8.88
C VAL A 228 -16.67 0.32 -9.34
N ILE A 229 -16.92 0.29 -10.65
CA ILE A 229 -18.16 0.81 -11.26
C ILE A 229 -19.18 -0.33 -11.36
N ASP A 230 -18.75 -1.44 -11.92
CA ASP A 230 -19.46 -2.70 -12.02
C ASP A 230 -18.46 -3.83 -12.29
N ASP A 231 -18.93 -5.02 -12.66
CA ASP A 231 -18.08 -6.19 -12.86
C ASP A 231 -16.88 -5.91 -13.79
N LYS A 232 -15.69 -5.89 -13.20
CA LYS A 232 -14.41 -5.67 -13.90
C LYS A 232 -14.25 -4.30 -14.58
N HIS A 233 -15.13 -3.33 -14.27
CA HIS A 233 -14.97 -1.94 -14.64
C HIS A 233 -14.54 -1.12 -13.42
N TYR A 234 -13.37 -0.56 -13.49
CA TYR A 234 -12.74 0.17 -12.40
C TYR A 234 -12.49 1.62 -12.77
N VAL A 235 -12.47 2.47 -11.77
CA VAL A 235 -12.02 3.85 -11.88
C VAL A 235 -10.80 4.07 -11.01
N LEU A 236 -9.76 4.66 -11.60
CA LEU A 236 -8.57 5.13 -10.89
C LEU A 236 -8.52 6.64 -11.03
N VAL A 237 -8.39 7.33 -9.91
CA VAL A 237 -8.36 8.80 -9.90
C VAL A 237 -7.07 9.25 -9.23
N VAL A 238 -6.38 10.19 -9.88
CA VAL A 238 -5.24 10.89 -9.30
C VAL A 238 -5.48 12.38 -9.45
N SER A 239 -5.37 13.13 -8.37
CA SER A 239 -5.40 14.58 -8.42
C SER A 239 -4.06 15.16 -8.01
N ASP A 240 -3.64 16.20 -8.71
CA ASP A 240 -2.60 17.09 -8.24
C ASP A 240 -3.06 17.77 -6.95
N GLY A 241 -2.17 18.29 -6.23
CA GLY A 241 -2.43 19.14 -5.08
C GLY A 241 -1.19 19.98 -4.87
N ARG A 242 -1.19 20.82 -3.83
CA ARG A 242 -0.08 21.69 -3.53
C ARG A 242 0.23 22.62 -4.69
N THR A 243 -0.80 23.29 -5.19
CA THR A 243 -0.54 24.49 -5.99
C THR A 243 0.14 25.49 -5.07
N ASP A 244 1.35 25.90 -5.43
CA ASP A 244 2.05 26.99 -4.74
C ASP A 244 1.20 28.25 -4.90
N GLU A 245 0.41 28.60 -3.87
CA GLU A 245 -0.15 29.92 -3.63
C GLU A 245 0.74 30.69 -2.65
#